data_4a99dee7598336634b3895c1485c09ad
#
_entry.id   4a99dee7598336634b3895c1485c09ad
#
_cell.length_a   1.000
_cell.length_b   1.000
_cell.length_c   1.000
_cell.angle_alpha   90.00
_cell.angle_beta   90.00
_cell.angle_gamma   90.00
#
_symmetry.space_group_name_H-M   'P 1'
#
loop_
_entity.id
_entity.type
_entity.pdbx_description
1 polymer ?
#
loop_
_entity_poly.entity_id
_entity_poly.type
_entity_poly.pdbx_seq_one_letter_code
_entity_poly.pdbx_strand_id
1 'polypeptide(L)'
;MTDLIVNGTPVMVRGTHPHLLAALREELDITSPKDGCSPSGQCGCCTVLVDGKAVVSCQTSMEKAAGKTITTLEGVDETERRMFAQAFAACGGLQCGFCIPGIVVRAKAQIDKKGAALKRGDMARHLGAHLCRCTGYAKILEAIEHVALGNIPEMPPVAGVGTRSPKYEADALALGDRGYIDDIRLPGMLHASLHFT
;
A
#
# COMPACT_ATOMS: atom_id res chain seq x y z
N MET A 1 18.23 -16.28 -10.18
CA MET A 1 17.07 -16.82 -9.46
C MET A 1 17.19 -16.42 -8.00
N THR A 2 16.09 -15.97 -7.40
CA THR A 2 16.11 -15.48 -6.01
C THR A 2 14.95 -16.11 -5.25
N ASP A 3 15.25 -16.82 -4.17
CA ASP A 3 14.25 -17.42 -3.30
C ASP A 3 13.72 -16.38 -2.31
N LEU A 4 12.39 -16.28 -2.17
CA LEU A 4 11.69 -15.41 -1.25
C LEU A 4 10.57 -16.17 -0.56
N ILE A 5 10.10 -15.67 0.58
CA ILE A 5 8.80 -16.05 1.14
C ILE A 5 7.88 -14.84 0.96
N VAL A 6 6.90 -14.94 0.07
CA VAL A 6 5.99 -13.82 -0.21
C VAL A 6 4.59 -14.17 0.29
N ASN A 7 4.07 -13.36 1.20
CA ASN A 7 2.75 -13.56 1.82
C ASN A 7 2.57 -14.99 2.39
N GLY A 8 3.63 -15.50 3.04
CA GLY A 8 3.66 -16.83 3.63
C GLY A 8 3.93 -17.98 2.65
N THR A 9 4.04 -17.72 1.34
CA THR A 9 4.30 -18.73 0.32
C THR A 9 5.75 -18.65 -0.16
N PRO A 10 6.52 -19.76 -0.15
CA PRO A 10 7.83 -19.81 -0.78
C PRO A 10 7.70 -19.62 -2.30
N VAL A 11 8.46 -18.67 -2.86
CA VAL A 11 8.47 -18.37 -4.29
C VAL A 11 9.90 -18.26 -4.80
N MET A 12 10.12 -18.67 -6.03
CA MET A 12 11.40 -18.50 -6.74
C MET A 12 11.21 -17.48 -7.86
N VAL A 13 11.77 -16.30 -7.70
CA VAL A 13 11.83 -15.27 -8.74
C VAL A 13 12.88 -15.65 -9.76
N ARG A 14 12.48 -15.83 -11.02
CA ARG A 14 13.31 -16.34 -12.11
C ARG A 14 13.91 -15.24 -12.97
N GLY A 15 13.16 -14.15 -13.13
CA GLY A 15 13.57 -13.00 -13.94
C GLY A 15 14.72 -12.21 -13.30
N THR A 16 15.37 -11.39 -14.12
CA THR A 16 16.31 -10.38 -13.65
C THR A 16 15.54 -9.07 -13.44
N HIS A 17 15.31 -8.74 -12.19
CA HIS A 17 14.59 -7.52 -11.83
C HIS A 17 15.54 -6.53 -11.16
N PRO A 18 15.43 -5.22 -11.47
CA PRO A 18 16.30 -4.19 -10.89
C PRO A 18 16.09 -4.03 -9.39
N HIS A 19 14.91 -4.35 -8.89
CA HIS A 19 14.52 -4.20 -7.49
C HIS A 19 13.29 -5.06 -7.15
N LEU A 20 13.02 -5.22 -5.85
CA LEU A 20 11.91 -6.04 -5.34
C LEU A 20 10.54 -5.61 -5.88
N LEU A 21 10.28 -4.29 -6.07
CA LEU A 21 9.01 -3.82 -6.62
C LEU A 21 8.73 -4.41 -8.01
N ALA A 22 9.73 -4.42 -8.89
CA ALA A 22 9.58 -4.99 -10.24
C ALA A 22 9.25 -6.49 -10.17
N ALA A 23 9.96 -7.25 -9.34
CA ALA A 23 9.68 -8.68 -9.14
C ALA A 23 8.25 -8.93 -8.64
N LEU A 24 7.78 -8.16 -7.66
CA LEU A 24 6.44 -8.29 -7.11
C LEU A 24 5.37 -8.01 -8.16
N ARG A 25 5.53 -6.95 -8.96
CA ARG A 25 4.51 -6.51 -9.92
C ARG A 25 4.54 -7.27 -11.26
N GLU A 26 5.74 -7.54 -11.77
CA GLU A 26 5.91 -8.05 -13.15
C GLU A 26 5.95 -9.58 -13.22
N GLU A 27 6.49 -10.25 -12.19
CA GLU A 27 6.59 -11.71 -12.16
C GLU A 27 5.57 -12.37 -11.23
N LEU A 28 5.26 -11.73 -10.09
CA LEU A 28 4.35 -12.30 -9.08
C LEU A 28 2.93 -11.74 -9.15
N ASP A 29 2.66 -10.80 -10.04
CA ASP A 29 1.34 -10.14 -10.25
C ASP A 29 0.73 -9.54 -8.96
N ILE A 30 1.60 -9.07 -8.06
CA ILE A 30 1.20 -8.41 -6.81
C ILE A 30 1.19 -6.91 -7.05
N THR A 31 0.01 -6.31 -7.11
CA THR A 31 -0.17 -4.93 -7.60
C THR A 31 -0.45 -3.89 -6.51
N SER A 32 -0.69 -4.28 -5.25
CA SER A 32 -0.88 -3.32 -4.15
C SER A 32 0.34 -2.40 -3.93
N PRO A 33 1.61 -2.86 -4.04
CA PRO A 33 2.74 -1.94 -4.06
C PRO A 33 2.77 -1.18 -5.39
N LYS A 34 2.69 0.15 -5.35
CA LYS A 34 2.59 1.01 -6.54
C LYS A 34 3.92 1.71 -6.85
N ASP A 35 4.24 1.86 -8.14
CA ASP A 35 5.33 2.73 -8.59
C ASP A 35 4.81 4.15 -8.80
N GLY A 36 4.98 5.00 -7.81
CA GLY A 36 4.50 6.38 -7.86
C GLY A 36 5.58 7.42 -8.14
N CYS A 37 6.84 7.02 -8.27
CA CYS A 37 7.98 7.95 -8.46
C CYS A 37 9.05 7.44 -9.44
N SER A 38 8.76 6.45 -10.27
CA SER A 38 9.49 5.94 -11.44
C SER A 38 10.93 5.48 -11.21
N PRO A 39 11.23 4.53 -10.40
CA PRO A 39 11.26 4.38 -8.96
C PRO A 39 12.42 5.15 -8.32
N SER A 40 12.16 6.30 -7.72
CA SER A 40 13.18 7.14 -7.04
C SER A 40 13.23 6.99 -5.51
N GLY A 41 12.42 6.13 -4.92
CA GLY A 41 12.39 5.89 -3.48
C GLY A 41 11.71 6.96 -2.63
N GLN A 42 11.02 7.93 -3.23
CA GLN A 42 10.54 9.13 -2.54
C GLN A 42 9.07 9.09 -2.12
N CYS A 43 8.23 8.35 -2.87
CA CYS A 43 6.77 8.45 -2.69
C CYS A 43 6.19 7.50 -1.65
N GLY A 44 6.89 6.44 -1.25
CA GLY A 44 6.42 5.45 -0.28
C GLY A 44 5.29 4.53 -0.76
N CYS A 45 4.74 4.71 -1.97
CA CYS A 45 3.60 3.93 -2.47
C CYS A 45 3.93 2.44 -2.65
N CYS A 46 5.20 2.10 -2.80
CA CYS A 46 5.69 0.72 -2.93
C CYS A 46 6.10 0.08 -1.58
N THR A 47 5.65 0.61 -0.45
CA THR A 47 6.02 0.08 0.86
C THR A 47 5.49 -1.34 1.05
N VAL A 48 6.39 -2.25 1.46
CA VAL A 48 6.11 -3.63 1.88
C VAL A 48 6.80 -3.90 3.21
N LEU A 49 6.46 -5.01 3.88
CA LEU A 49 7.25 -5.48 5.01
C LEU A 49 8.33 -6.45 4.50
N VAL A 50 9.54 -6.27 4.95
CA VAL A 50 10.65 -7.22 4.80
C VAL A 50 11.06 -7.63 6.20
N ASP A 51 10.91 -8.92 6.54
CA ASP A 51 11.09 -9.43 7.90
C ASP A 51 10.38 -8.56 8.95
N GLY A 52 9.13 -8.17 8.69
CA GLY A 52 8.28 -7.34 9.56
C GLY A 52 8.64 -5.85 9.58
N LYS A 53 9.65 -5.39 8.82
CA LYS A 53 10.05 -3.97 8.77
C LYS A 53 9.51 -3.31 7.49
N ALA A 54 8.84 -2.18 7.63
CA ALA A 54 8.35 -1.44 6.48
C ALA A 54 9.50 -0.76 5.70
N VAL A 55 9.66 -1.16 4.44
CA VAL A 55 10.67 -0.65 3.51
C VAL A 55 10.04 -0.26 2.18
N VAL A 56 10.70 0.59 1.41
CA VAL A 56 10.29 0.91 0.03
C VAL A 56 10.90 -0.12 -0.93
N SER A 57 10.06 -0.95 -1.53
CA SER A 57 10.50 -2.10 -2.35
C SER A 57 11.26 -1.70 -3.61
N CYS A 58 11.01 -0.50 -4.15
CA CYS A 58 11.76 0.02 -5.30
C CYS A 58 13.23 0.39 -4.99
N GLN A 59 13.61 0.48 -3.72
CA GLN A 59 15.00 0.71 -3.27
C GLN A 59 15.61 -0.55 -2.64
N THR A 60 14.90 -1.67 -2.68
CA THR A 60 15.36 -2.95 -2.16
C THR A 60 15.83 -3.80 -3.33
N SER A 61 17.14 -4.02 -3.47
CA SER A 61 17.67 -4.90 -4.52
C SER A 61 17.24 -6.35 -4.28
N MET A 62 17.17 -7.15 -5.34
CA MET A 62 16.85 -8.58 -5.26
C MET A 62 17.84 -9.34 -4.36
N GLU A 63 19.11 -8.95 -4.38
CA GLU A 63 20.13 -9.52 -3.52
C GLU A 63 19.83 -9.30 -2.03
N LYS A 64 19.41 -8.08 -1.64
CA LYS A 64 19.01 -7.75 -0.27
C LYS A 64 17.71 -8.44 0.16
N ALA A 65 16.85 -8.76 -0.79
CA ALA A 65 15.60 -9.45 -0.54
C ALA A 65 15.76 -10.97 -0.47
N ALA A 66 16.86 -11.53 -0.99
CA ALA A 66 17.08 -12.97 -1.05
C ALA A 66 16.94 -13.64 0.33
N GLY A 67 16.15 -14.72 0.38
CA GLY A 67 15.85 -15.48 1.59
C GLY A 67 14.96 -14.77 2.62
N LYS A 68 14.42 -13.59 2.28
CA LYS A 68 13.60 -12.78 3.20
C LYS A 68 12.13 -13.11 3.12
N THR A 69 11.42 -12.81 4.21
CA THR A 69 9.96 -12.85 4.26
C THR A 69 9.42 -11.48 3.86
N ILE A 70 8.66 -11.47 2.78
CA ILE A 70 8.03 -10.28 2.22
C ILE A 70 6.53 -10.34 2.49
N THR A 71 5.98 -9.31 3.12
CA THR A 71 4.53 -9.18 3.28
C THR A 71 4.07 -7.92 2.56
N THR A 72 3.21 -8.10 1.58
CA THR A 72 2.49 -7.01 0.89
C THR A 72 1.12 -6.81 1.55
N LEU A 73 0.32 -5.86 1.08
CA LEU A 73 -1.01 -5.65 1.66
C LEU A 73 -1.90 -6.88 1.49
N GLU A 74 -1.75 -7.63 0.40
CA GLU A 74 -2.47 -8.88 0.15
C GLU A 74 -2.17 -9.96 1.19
N GLY A 75 -0.98 -9.93 1.79
CA GLY A 75 -0.54 -10.89 2.82
C GLY A 75 -0.85 -10.46 4.27
N VAL A 76 -1.46 -9.30 4.46
CA VAL A 76 -1.95 -8.88 5.78
C VAL A 76 -3.22 -9.66 6.12
N ASP A 77 -3.39 -9.99 7.40
CA ASP A 77 -4.60 -10.68 7.89
C ASP A 77 -5.89 -10.00 7.40
N GLU A 78 -6.86 -10.80 6.98
CA GLU A 78 -8.09 -10.31 6.37
C GLU A 78 -8.91 -9.42 7.33
N THR A 79 -8.91 -9.73 8.62
CA THR A 79 -9.61 -8.91 9.61
C THR A 79 -8.96 -7.55 9.75
N GLU A 80 -7.62 -7.50 9.79
CA GLU A 80 -6.88 -6.24 9.82
C GLU A 80 -7.07 -5.43 8.54
N ARG A 81 -7.03 -6.08 7.37
CA ARG A 81 -7.31 -5.42 6.08
C ARG A 81 -8.68 -4.75 6.11
N ARG A 82 -9.71 -5.44 6.57
CA ARG A 82 -11.08 -4.90 6.68
C ARG A 82 -11.16 -3.74 7.67
N MET A 83 -10.48 -3.82 8.81
CA MET A 83 -10.42 -2.72 9.77
C MET A 83 -9.82 -1.47 9.13
N PHE A 84 -8.73 -1.58 8.39
CA PHE A 84 -8.15 -0.47 7.65
C PHE A 84 -9.11 0.07 6.58
N ALA A 85 -9.68 -0.80 5.74
CA ALA A 85 -10.61 -0.38 4.68
C ALA A 85 -11.79 0.39 5.25
N GLN A 86 -12.45 -0.14 6.29
CA GLN A 86 -13.57 0.51 6.96
C GLN A 86 -13.18 1.86 7.58
N ALA A 87 -12.07 1.92 8.31
CA ALA A 87 -11.62 3.17 8.94
C ALA A 87 -11.32 4.25 7.90
N PHE A 88 -10.60 3.90 6.82
CA PHE A 88 -10.27 4.84 5.75
C PHE A 88 -11.51 5.32 5.00
N ALA A 89 -12.47 4.43 4.73
CA ALA A 89 -13.74 4.77 4.10
C ALA A 89 -14.60 5.67 5.00
N ALA A 90 -14.78 5.29 6.27
CA ALA A 90 -15.60 6.02 7.23
C ALA A 90 -15.05 7.41 7.56
N CYS A 91 -13.73 7.55 7.73
CA CYS A 91 -13.07 8.83 7.96
C CYS A 91 -12.97 9.68 6.69
N GLY A 92 -13.14 9.11 5.50
CA GLY A 92 -12.85 9.78 4.22
C GLY A 92 -11.34 9.98 4.03
N GLY A 93 -10.53 9.04 4.51
CA GLY A 93 -9.07 9.04 4.45
C GLY A 93 -8.51 8.62 3.09
N LEU A 94 -9.34 8.51 2.07
CA LEU A 94 -8.93 8.13 0.71
C LEU A 94 -9.67 8.96 -0.35
N GLN A 95 -8.98 9.20 -1.47
CA GLN A 95 -9.57 9.84 -2.65
C GLN A 95 -9.27 8.98 -3.88
N CYS A 96 -8.12 9.13 -4.54
CA CYS A 96 -7.75 8.24 -5.65
C CYS A 96 -7.33 6.83 -5.19
N GLY A 97 -6.92 6.65 -3.93
CA GLY A 97 -6.52 5.37 -3.36
C GLY A 97 -5.06 4.95 -3.64
N PHE A 98 -4.38 5.56 -4.60
CA PHE A 98 -3.06 5.11 -5.10
C PHE A 98 -1.99 4.96 -4.00
N CYS A 99 -1.90 5.89 -3.06
CA CYS A 99 -0.92 5.86 -1.97
C CYS A 99 -1.36 5.00 -0.77
N ILE A 100 -2.63 4.63 -0.68
CA ILE A 100 -3.20 4.05 0.53
C ILE A 100 -2.63 2.68 0.85
N PRO A 101 -2.45 1.73 -0.09
CA PRO A 101 -1.85 0.43 0.22
C PRO A 101 -0.49 0.55 0.92
N GLY A 102 0.40 1.38 0.39
CA GLY A 102 1.71 1.62 1.00
C GLY A 102 1.62 2.30 2.38
N ILE A 103 0.67 3.21 2.56
CA ILE A 103 0.41 3.87 3.86
C ILE A 103 -0.13 2.86 4.87
N VAL A 104 -1.04 1.97 4.48
CA VAL A 104 -1.60 0.91 5.36
C VAL A 104 -0.48 -0.02 5.84
N VAL A 105 0.38 -0.51 4.94
CA VAL A 105 1.53 -1.35 5.32
C VAL A 105 2.48 -0.61 6.28
N ARG A 106 2.74 0.68 6.05
CA ARG A 106 3.53 1.50 6.98
C ARG A 106 2.85 1.65 8.33
N ALA A 107 1.55 1.92 8.35
CA ALA A 107 0.76 2.05 9.57
C ALA A 107 0.72 0.75 10.37
N LYS A 108 0.47 -0.38 9.68
CA LYS A 108 0.52 -1.71 10.32
C LYS A 108 1.85 -1.94 11.04
N ALA A 109 2.98 -1.71 10.38
CA ALA A 109 4.29 -1.88 11.02
C ALA A 109 4.48 -1.01 12.28
N GLN A 110 3.84 0.14 12.37
CA GLN A 110 3.89 0.98 13.56
C GLN A 110 2.89 0.53 14.64
N ILE A 111 1.70 0.08 14.22
CA ILE A 111 0.67 -0.45 15.12
C ILE A 111 1.17 -1.75 15.76
N ASP A 112 1.79 -2.65 15.01
CA ASP A 112 2.38 -3.89 15.54
C ASP A 112 3.43 -3.63 16.63
N LYS A 113 4.14 -2.50 16.54
CA LYS A 113 5.16 -2.11 17.54
C LYS A 113 4.59 -1.42 18.76
N LYS A 114 3.57 -0.58 18.60
CA LYS A 114 3.13 0.37 19.62
C LYS A 114 1.68 0.15 20.05
N GLY A 115 0.86 -0.54 19.28
CA GLY A 115 -0.57 -0.70 19.54
C GLY A 115 -1.26 0.64 19.77
N ALA A 116 -2.13 0.70 20.74
CA ALA A 116 -2.85 1.90 21.17
C ALA A 116 -1.94 3.05 21.69
N ALA A 117 -0.66 2.79 21.95
CA ALA A 117 0.30 3.82 22.33
C ALA A 117 0.86 4.62 21.14
N LEU A 118 0.50 4.25 19.90
CA LEU A 118 0.89 4.98 18.70
C LEU A 118 0.20 6.36 18.67
N LYS A 119 0.99 7.40 18.85
CA LYS A 119 0.46 8.78 18.82
C LYS A 119 0.36 9.28 17.38
N ARG A 120 -0.67 10.07 17.09
CA ARG A 120 -0.90 10.71 15.78
C ARG A 120 0.34 11.47 15.26
N GLY A 121 1.05 12.20 16.14
CA GLY A 121 2.27 12.92 15.76
C GLY A 121 3.43 11.98 15.38
N ASP A 122 3.52 10.80 16.01
CA ASP A 122 4.52 9.80 15.63
C ASP A 122 4.19 9.25 14.24
N MET A 123 2.93 8.90 14.01
CA MET A 123 2.49 8.40 12.71
C MET A 123 2.69 9.45 11.61
N ALA A 124 2.41 10.72 11.88
CA ALA A 124 2.64 11.81 10.93
C ALA A 124 4.12 11.87 10.49
N ARG A 125 5.07 11.69 11.42
CA ARG A 125 6.50 11.63 11.07
C ARG A 125 6.83 10.42 10.19
N HIS A 126 6.23 9.26 10.43
CA HIS A 126 6.40 8.08 9.59
C HIS A 126 5.80 8.24 8.20
N LEU A 127 4.75 9.06 8.05
CA LEU A 127 4.16 9.40 6.77
C LEU A 127 4.91 10.50 6.00
N GLY A 128 5.91 11.14 6.59
CA GLY A 128 6.78 12.10 5.90
C GLY A 128 7.48 11.52 4.66
N ALA A 129 7.65 10.19 4.60
CA ALA A 129 8.17 9.46 3.45
C ALA A 129 7.06 8.92 2.51
N HIS A 130 5.81 9.34 2.70
CA HIS A 130 4.68 8.93 1.87
C HIS A 130 4.02 10.13 1.21
N LEU A 131 4.06 10.17 -0.13
CA LEU A 131 3.45 11.23 -0.91
C LEU A 131 1.98 10.90 -1.21
N CYS A 132 1.08 11.77 -0.76
CA CYS A 132 -0.32 11.77 -1.17
C CYS A 132 -0.60 12.99 -2.04
N ARG A 133 -0.82 12.80 -3.34
CA ARG A 133 -1.09 13.90 -4.27
C ARG A 133 -2.45 14.56 -4.01
N CYS A 134 -3.40 13.82 -3.45
CA CYS A 134 -4.72 14.31 -3.05
C CYS A 134 -4.71 15.05 -1.70
N THR A 135 -3.59 14.98 -0.96
CA THR A 135 -3.34 15.68 0.31
C THR A 135 -4.33 15.39 1.44
N GLY A 136 -4.83 14.16 1.51
CA GLY A 136 -5.80 13.74 2.53
C GLY A 136 -5.22 13.41 3.91
N TYR A 137 -4.01 13.88 4.27
CA TYR A 137 -3.26 13.43 5.44
C TYR A 137 -4.01 13.53 6.77
N ALA A 138 -4.80 14.59 6.99
CA ALA A 138 -5.57 14.75 8.24
C ALA A 138 -6.52 13.57 8.46
N LYS A 139 -7.22 13.15 7.40
CA LYS A 139 -8.17 12.04 7.43
C LYS A 139 -7.48 10.66 7.39
N ILE A 140 -6.36 10.55 6.72
CA ILE A 140 -5.51 9.36 6.73
C ILE A 140 -5.02 9.10 8.17
N LEU A 141 -4.51 10.12 8.86
CA LEU A 141 -4.04 9.99 10.23
C LEU A 141 -5.18 9.66 11.21
N GLU A 142 -6.36 10.25 11.01
CA GLU A 142 -7.57 9.93 11.78
C GLU A 142 -7.96 8.46 11.61
N ALA A 143 -7.99 7.95 10.38
CA ALA A 143 -8.28 6.54 10.11
C ALA A 143 -7.28 5.60 10.78
N ILE A 144 -5.98 5.88 10.69
CA ILE A 144 -4.92 5.07 11.31
C ILE A 144 -5.05 5.09 12.84
N GLU A 145 -5.41 6.22 13.44
CA GLU A 145 -5.62 6.35 14.89
C GLU A 145 -6.79 5.47 15.34
N HIS A 146 -7.89 5.43 14.60
CA HIS A 146 -9.01 4.54 14.88
C HIS A 146 -8.60 3.06 14.83
N VAL A 147 -7.82 2.66 13.84
CA VAL A 147 -7.29 1.29 13.76
C VAL A 147 -6.38 0.97 14.94
N ALA A 148 -5.47 1.86 15.29
CA ALA A 148 -4.55 1.67 16.43
C ALA A 148 -5.28 1.52 17.77
N LEU A 149 -6.42 2.21 17.94
CA LEU A 149 -7.25 2.16 19.14
C LEU A 149 -8.28 1.03 19.12
N GLY A 150 -8.47 0.33 18.01
CA GLY A 150 -9.48 -0.71 17.83
C GLY A 150 -10.94 -0.20 17.87
N ASN A 151 -11.16 1.11 17.66
CA ASN A 151 -12.46 1.75 17.70
C ASN A 151 -12.92 2.19 16.30
N ILE A 152 -13.05 1.23 15.39
CA ILE A 152 -13.37 1.50 13.98
C ILE A 152 -14.72 2.20 13.84
N PRO A 153 -14.78 3.37 13.17
CA PRO A 153 -16.02 4.11 12.99
C PRO A 153 -17.03 3.34 12.12
N GLU A 154 -18.31 3.53 12.40
CA GLU A 154 -19.35 3.04 11.53
C GLU A 154 -19.32 3.77 10.18
N MET A 155 -19.67 3.04 9.12
CA MET A 155 -19.79 3.63 7.80
C MET A 155 -20.96 4.60 7.76
N PRO A 156 -20.78 5.84 7.29
CA PRO A 156 -21.89 6.75 7.11
C PRO A 156 -22.87 6.18 6.06
N PRO A 157 -24.17 6.39 6.23
CA PRO A 157 -25.16 5.89 5.27
C PRO A 157 -24.98 6.56 3.92
N VAL A 158 -25.23 5.79 2.85
CA VAL A 158 -25.34 6.38 1.51
C VAL A 158 -26.65 7.18 1.46
N ALA A 159 -26.54 8.48 1.31
CA ALA A 159 -27.68 9.39 1.34
C ALA A 159 -27.56 10.47 0.25
N GLY A 160 -28.58 11.35 0.15
CA GLY A 160 -28.68 12.33 -0.92
C GLY A 160 -27.68 13.50 -0.81
N VAL A 161 -27.87 14.49 -1.66
CA VAL A 161 -27.05 15.71 -1.73
C VAL A 161 -27.00 16.41 -0.35
N GLY A 162 -25.81 16.87 0.02
CA GLY A 162 -25.55 17.52 1.32
C GLY A 162 -25.21 16.57 2.46
N THR A 163 -25.17 15.25 2.23
CA THR A 163 -24.77 14.26 3.22
C THR A 163 -23.34 13.79 2.99
N ARG A 164 -22.72 13.26 4.06
CA ARG A 164 -21.39 12.64 3.98
C ARG A 164 -21.55 11.18 3.58
N SER A 165 -21.42 10.88 2.29
CA SER A 165 -21.44 9.52 1.77
C SER A 165 -20.03 8.95 1.66
N PRO A 166 -19.84 7.63 1.85
CA PRO A 166 -18.52 7.00 1.64
C PRO A 166 -18.09 7.11 0.18
N LYS A 167 -16.80 7.08 -0.05
CA LYS A 167 -16.22 7.06 -1.39
C LYS A 167 -16.67 5.81 -2.13
N TYR A 168 -17.04 5.96 -3.40
CA TYR A 168 -17.31 4.83 -4.31
C TYR A 168 -16.09 3.89 -4.37
N GLU A 169 -16.34 2.60 -4.30
CA GLU A 169 -15.30 1.55 -4.25
C GLU A 169 -14.23 1.76 -3.15
N ALA A 170 -14.62 2.31 -2.00
CA ALA A 170 -13.68 2.69 -0.95
C ALA A 170 -12.80 1.52 -0.49
N ASP A 171 -13.37 0.33 -0.31
CA ASP A 171 -12.65 -0.86 0.15
C ASP A 171 -11.60 -1.31 -0.89
N ALA A 172 -11.98 -1.42 -2.16
CA ALA A 172 -11.07 -1.77 -3.24
C ALA A 172 -9.92 -0.77 -3.40
N LEU A 173 -10.21 0.54 -3.21
CA LEU A 173 -9.20 1.59 -3.23
C LEU A 173 -8.25 1.50 -2.02
N ALA A 174 -8.78 1.22 -0.83
CA ALA A 174 -7.99 1.13 0.39
C ALA A 174 -7.09 -0.12 0.40
N LEU A 175 -7.59 -1.23 -0.13
CA LEU A 175 -6.89 -2.51 -0.14
C LEU A 175 -5.97 -2.71 -1.36
N GLY A 176 -5.99 -1.80 -2.33
CA GLY A 176 -5.17 -1.91 -3.53
C GLY A 176 -5.73 -2.85 -4.59
N ASP A 177 -6.97 -3.34 -4.40
CA ASP A 177 -7.66 -4.25 -5.32
C ASP A 177 -8.19 -3.50 -6.57
N ARG A 178 -8.26 -2.17 -6.51
CA ARG A 178 -8.59 -1.33 -7.66
C ARG A 178 -7.39 -1.24 -8.60
N GLY A 179 -7.56 -1.71 -9.85
CA GLY A 179 -6.55 -1.55 -10.91
C GLY A 179 -6.45 -0.11 -11.39
N TYR A 180 -5.23 0.31 -11.70
CA TYR A 180 -4.91 1.58 -12.37
C TYR A 180 -4.41 1.28 -13.79
N ILE A 181 -4.24 2.31 -14.62
CA ILE A 181 -3.78 2.14 -16.02
C ILE A 181 -2.45 1.36 -16.07
N ASP A 182 -1.56 1.61 -15.11
CA ASP A 182 -0.25 0.94 -15.03
C ASP A 182 -0.34 -0.55 -14.62
N ASP A 183 -1.50 -0.97 -14.10
CA ASP A 183 -1.74 -2.37 -13.74
C ASP A 183 -2.36 -3.17 -14.91
N ILE A 184 -2.76 -2.52 -16.01
CA ILE A 184 -3.41 -3.16 -17.16
C ILE A 184 -2.41 -4.01 -17.94
N ARG A 185 -2.75 -5.27 -18.17
CA ARG A 185 -2.01 -6.20 -19.02
C ARG A 185 -2.97 -6.84 -20.02
N LEU A 186 -2.77 -6.57 -21.28
CA LEU A 186 -3.57 -7.13 -22.37
C LEU A 186 -2.73 -8.08 -23.23
N PRO A 187 -3.31 -9.19 -23.73
CA PRO A 187 -2.61 -10.07 -24.68
C PRO A 187 -2.16 -9.26 -25.89
N GLY A 188 -0.88 -9.33 -26.22
CA GLY A 188 -0.31 -8.60 -27.36
C GLY A 188 -0.13 -7.10 -27.15
N MET A 189 -0.25 -6.60 -25.92
CA MET A 189 -0.02 -5.18 -25.60
C MET A 189 1.41 -4.77 -25.97
N LEU A 190 1.54 -3.65 -26.68
CA LEU A 190 2.81 -3.04 -26.99
C LEU A 190 3.15 -1.94 -25.98
N HIS A 191 4.42 -1.82 -25.66
CA HIS A 191 4.94 -0.75 -24.83
C HIS A 191 5.69 0.26 -25.71
N ALA A 192 5.40 1.54 -25.52
CA ALA A 192 6.06 2.62 -26.22
C ALA A 192 6.82 3.52 -25.24
N SER A 193 8.00 3.96 -25.64
CA SER A 193 8.77 4.98 -24.93
C SER A 193 9.12 6.11 -25.87
N LEU A 194 9.16 7.35 -25.31
CA LEU A 194 9.62 8.51 -26.06
C LEU A 194 11.13 8.64 -25.86
N HIS A 195 11.83 8.80 -26.98
CA HIS A 195 13.24 9.14 -26.96
C HIS A 195 13.40 10.59 -27.46
N PHE A 196 13.92 11.44 -26.59
CA PHE A 196 14.19 12.85 -26.90
C PHE A 196 15.64 13.00 -27.35
N THR A 197 15.86 13.68 -28.45
CA THR A 197 17.18 14.03 -28.99
C THR A 197 17.63 15.39 -28.50
#